data_eb55be84b4b3336d23b570a8c856c3fb
#
_entry.id   eb55be84b4b3336d23b570a8c856c3fb
#
_cell.length_a   1.000
_cell.length_b   1.000
_cell.length_c   1.000
_cell.angle_alpha   90.00
_cell.angle_beta   90.00
_cell.angle_gamma   90.00
#
_symmetry.space_group_name_H-M   'P 1'
#
loop_
_entity.id
_entity.type
_entity.pdbx_description
1 polymer ?
#
loop_
_entity_poly.entity_id
_entity_poly.type
_entity_poly.pdbx_seq_one_letter_code
_entity_poly.pdbx_strand_id
1 'polypeptide(L)'
;KEKYLLELEVDQQRIYSERLFFYPSSKAALLYERGYDASRDLATIRWGGYIGMNKKETLAIEGNTIPNMSVLAAWRKSNVEAPHLAKVYRFFSEQLFLPSSTTSWVSFAMNALISSLPVSNEEKSSLFREQDLKKETFMFQHHTPGGVFELPEGLESTGTLQMLGLSIVLYRLISEQHFVVIDEIESSLHYELLSYFIRTFLASGGEASQILLTTHDLNLLNEDYIRRDAIWFTHKAAEASSALTRLSAYGLHKNISPYNAYRQNKLAPLPFLGSQYLSPNED
;
A
#
# COMPACT_ATOMS: atom_id res chain seq x y z
N LYS A 1 3.71 4.89 -21.55
CA LYS A 1 3.11 4.28 -20.35
C LYS A 1 1.61 4.12 -20.59
N GLU A 2 1.07 2.93 -20.33
CA GLU A 2 -0.36 2.68 -20.39
C GLU A 2 -1.01 3.12 -19.08
N LYS A 3 -2.19 3.71 -19.15
CA LYS A 3 -2.93 4.16 -17.97
C LYS A 3 -4.20 3.35 -17.82
N TYR A 4 -4.45 2.86 -16.62
CA TYR A 4 -5.68 2.19 -16.19
C TYR A 4 -6.30 2.91 -15.00
N LEU A 5 -7.61 2.76 -14.83
CA LEU A 5 -8.35 3.19 -13.66
C LEU A 5 -9.27 2.04 -13.24
N LEU A 6 -9.08 1.55 -12.03
CA LEU A 6 -9.96 0.58 -11.41
C LEU A 6 -10.77 1.28 -10.32
N GLU A 7 -12.09 1.18 -10.39
CA GLU A 7 -13.01 1.69 -9.40
C GLU A 7 -13.72 0.51 -8.73
N LEU A 8 -13.78 0.51 -7.41
CA LEU A 8 -14.35 -0.55 -6.60
C LEU A 8 -15.29 0.03 -5.54
N GLU A 9 -16.45 -0.63 -5.39
CA GLU A 9 -17.38 -0.43 -4.27
C GLU A 9 -17.60 -1.79 -3.60
N VAL A 10 -17.09 -1.94 -2.38
CA VAL A 10 -17.02 -3.23 -1.68
C VAL A 10 -17.34 -3.09 -0.19
N ASP A 11 -17.83 -4.15 0.41
CA ASP A 11 -17.84 -4.35 1.85
C ASP A 11 -17.06 -5.63 2.23
N GLN A 12 -17.17 -6.08 3.49
CA GLN A 12 -16.48 -7.27 3.96
C GLN A 12 -16.98 -8.58 3.31
N GLN A 13 -18.14 -8.57 2.67
CA GLN A 13 -18.78 -9.76 2.14
C GLN A 13 -18.88 -9.77 0.62
N ARG A 14 -18.95 -8.60 -0.03
CA ARG A 14 -19.35 -8.48 -1.45
C ARG A 14 -18.65 -7.33 -2.15
N ILE A 15 -18.59 -7.47 -3.48
CA ILE A 15 -18.24 -6.38 -4.38
C ILE A 15 -19.55 -5.92 -5.04
N TYR A 16 -19.98 -4.70 -4.78
CA TYR A 16 -21.20 -4.12 -5.33
C TYR A 16 -20.99 -3.61 -6.75
N SER A 17 -19.88 -2.93 -6.97
CA SER A 17 -19.50 -2.39 -8.27
C SER A 17 -18.00 -2.53 -8.48
N GLU A 18 -17.61 -2.90 -9.69
CA GLU A 18 -16.20 -2.93 -10.12
C GLU A 18 -16.15 -2.45 -11.57
N ARG A 19 -15.37 -1.40 -11.86
CA ARG A 19 -15.19 -0.85 -13.21
C ARG A 19 -13.72 -0.71 -13.53
N LEU A 20 -13.32 -1.24 -14.68
CA LEU A 20 -11.97 -1.08 -15.18
C LEU A 20 -11.98 -0.28 -16.47
N PHE A 21 -11.20 0.78 -16.50
CA PHE A 21 -10.99 1.63 -17.68
C PHE A 21 -9.55 1.55 -18.15
N PHE A 22 -9.38 1.66 -19.44
CA PHE A 22 -8.10 1.84 -20.12
C PHE A 22 -8.08 3.20 -20.81
N TYR A 23 -6.93 3.82 -20.90
CA TYR A 23 -6.74 5.10 -21.57
C TYR A 23 -5.85 4.93 -22.79
N PRO A 24 -6.41 4.61 -23.97
CA PRO A 24 -5.64 4.57 -25.21
C PRO A 24 -5.13 5.96 -25.62
N SER A 25 -5.79 7.01 -25.12
CA SER A 25 -5.46 8.42 -25.29
C SER A 25 -5.83 9.18 -24.01
N SER A 26 -6.23 10.45 -24.10
CA SER A 26 -6.76 11.22 -22.97
C SER A 26 -8.16 10.79 -22.54
N LYS A 27 -8.90 10.03 -23.37
CA LYS A 27 -10.25 9.54 -23.05
C LYS A 27 -10.21 8.13 -22.48
N ALA A 28 -11.01 7.92 -21.42
CA ALA A 28 -11.21 6.61 -20.82
C ALA A 28 -12.06 5.72 -21.73
N ALA A 29 -11.64 4.49 -21.93
CA ALA A 29 -12.41 3.42 -22.58
C ALA A 29 -12.72 2.34 -21.55
N LEU A 30 -14.00 1.99 -21.39
CA LEU A 30 -14.43 0.93 -20.48
C LEU A 30 -13.91 -0.42 -21.00
N LEU A 31 -13.24 -1.18 -20.15
CA LEU A 31 -12.89 -2.59 -20.39
C LEU A 31 -13.96 -3.52 -19.88
N TYR A 32 -14.43 -3.31 -18.67
CA TYR A 32 -15.60 -3.98 -18.12
C TYR A 32 -16.24 -3.17 -16.98
N GLU A 33 -17.50 -3.46 -16.74
CA GLU A 33 -18.28 -3.02 -15.59
C GLU A 33 -19.00 -4.23 -15.00
N ARG A 34 -18.74 -4.51 -13.73
CA ARG A 34 -19.39 -5.54 -12.95
C ARG A 34 -20.33 -4.88 -11.95
N GLY A 35 -21.56 -5.41 -11.87
CA GLY A 35 -22.55 -5.06 -10.88
C GLY A 35 -22.98 -6.28 -10.07
N TYR A 36 -23.59 -6.06 -8.92
CA TYR A 36 -24.20 -7.09 -8.09
C TYR A 36 -25.73 -6.97 -8.12
N ASP A 37 -26.40 -8.06 -8.52
CA ASP A 37 -27.85 -8.18 -8.48
C ASP A 37 -28.28 -8.86 -7.17
N ALA A 38 -28.76 -8.05 -6.22
CA ALA A 38 -29.19 -8.54 -4.91
C ALA A 38 -30.42 -9.45 -4.96
N SER A 39 -31.26 -9.35 -6.01
CA SER A 39 -32.46 -10.18 -6.15
C SER A 39 -32.15 -11.62 -6.53
N ARG A 40 -31.04 -11.85 -7.20
CA ARG A 40 -30.59 -13.16 -7.70
C ARG A 40 -29.33 -13.67 -7.01
N ASP A 41 -28.72 -12.85 -6.15
CA ASP A 41 -27.40 -13.09 -5.54
C ASP A 41 -26.32 -13.41 -6.58
N LEU A 42 -26.28 -12.66 -7.67
CA LEU A 42 -25.38 -12.89 -8.80
C LEU A 42 -24.59 -11.65 -9.16
N ALA A 43 -23.36 -11.87 -9.64
CA ALA A 43 -22.59 -10.85 -10.32
C ALA A 43 -22.97 -10.80 -11.80
N THR A 44 -23.11 -9.59 -12.35
CA THR A 44 -23.35 -9.36 -13.78
C THR A 44 -22.17 -8.56 -14.35
N ILE A 45 -21.73 -8.88 -15.56
CA ILE A 45 -20.60 -8.20 -16.19
C ILE A 45 -21.01 -7.66 -17.56
N ARG A 46 -20.73 -6.37 -17.77
CA ARG A 46 -20.82 -5.71 -19.06
C ARG A 46 -19.40 -5.46 -19.59
N TRP A 47 -19.09 -6.00 -20.76
CA TRP A 47 -17.77 -5.88 -21.40
C TRP A 47 -17.73 -4.68 -22.33
N GLY A 48 -16.63 -3.97 -22.29
CA GLY A 48 -16.33 -2.87 -23.23
C GLY A 48 -15.64 -3.37 -24.50
N GLY A 49 -15.71 -2.58 -25.58
CA GLY A 49 -15.16 -2.97 -26.88
C GLY A 49 -13.63 -3.12 -26.94
N TYR A 50 -12.90 -2.51 -26.00
CA TYR A 50 -11.43 -2.60 -25.95
C TYR A 50 -10.89 -3.83 -25.24
N ILE A 51 -11.74 -4.69 -24.68
CA ILE A 51 -11.28 -5.86 -23.92
C ILE A 51 -10.58 -6.90 -24.79
N GLY A 52 -10.94 -6.98 -26.08
CA GLY A 52 -10.30 -7.85 -27.06
C GLY A 52 -10.65 -9.34 -26.94
N MET A 53 -11.70 -9.68 -26.18
CA MET A 53 -12.18 -11.06 -25.97
C MET A 53 -13.41 -11.37 -26.80
N ASN A 54 -13.56 -12.62 -27.21
CA ASN A 54 -14.75 -13.13 -27.86
C ASN A 54 -15.81 -13.55 -26.83
N LYS A 55 -17.05 -13.86 -27.29
CA LYS A 55 -18.18 -14.20 -26.42
C LYS A 55 -17.95 -15.46 -25.57
N LYS A 56 -17.21 -16.45 -26.08
CA LYS A 56 -16.91 -17.69 -25.34
C LYS A 56 -15.97 -17.41 -24.18
N GLU A 57 -14.99 -16.55 -24.41
CA GLU A 57 -14.00 -16.12 -23.40
C GLU A 57 -14.66 -15.29 -22.30
N THR A 58 -15.52 -14.34 -22.64
CA THR A 58 -16.25 -13.53 -21.66
C THR A 58 -17.18 -14.39 -20.80
N LEU A 59 -17.93 -15.34 -21.38
CA LEU A 59 -18.79 -16.27 -20.65
C LEU A 59 -17.99 -17.17 -19.69
N ALA A 60 -16.77 -17.56 -20.02
CA ALA A 60 -15.92 -18.36 -19.13
C ALA A 60 -15.53 -17.57 -17.87
N ILE A 61 -15.30 -16.27 -18.00
CA ILE A 61 -15.00 -15.40 -16.84
C ILE A 61 -16.29 -15.13 -16.03
N GLU A 62 -17.40 -14.82 -16.71
CA GLU A 62 -18.70 -14.60 -16.05
C GLU A 62 -19.12 -15.80 -15.19
N GLY A 63 -18.96 -17.02 -15.71
CA GLY A 63 -19.28 -18.26 -14.98
C GLY A 63 -18.42 -18.48 -13.73
N ASN A 64 -17.23 -17.89 -13.67
CA ASN A 64 -16.33 -17.97 -12.51
C ASN A 64 -16.49 -16.78 -11.53
N THR A 65 -17.31 -15.77 -11.88
CA THR A 65 -17.43 -14.56 -11.07
C THR A 65 -18.56 -14.71 -10.05
N ILE A 66 -18.21 -14.93 -8.80
CA ILE A 66 -19.14 -15.00 -7.66
C ILE A 66 -19.27 -13.64 -6.95
N PRO A 67 -20.28 -13.42 -6.07
CA PRO A 67 -20.56 -12.12 -5.45
C PRO A 67 -19.40 -11.45 -4.73
N ASN A 68 -18.50 -12.21 -4.12
CA ASN A 68 -17.33 -11.72 -3.39
C ASN A 68 -16.01 -11.81 -4.18
N MET A 69 -16.07 -12.04 -5.50
CA MET A 69 -14.88 -12.19 -6.35
C MET A 69 -14.81 -11.07 -7.38
N SER A 70 -13.63 -10.47 -7.52
CA SER A 70 -13.35 -9.51 -8.59
C SER A 70 -13.27 -10.18 -9.96
N VAL A 71 -13.52 -9.43 -11.02
CA VAL A 71 -13.36 -9.92 -12.40
C VAL A 71 -11.92 -10.36 -12.68
N LEU A 72 -10.93 -9.67 -12.11
CA LEU A 72 -9.52 -10.05 -12.22
C LEU A 72 -9.23 -11.42 -11.60
N ALA A 73 -9.81 -11.70 -10.43
CA ALA A 73 -9.66 -12.98 -9.76
C ALA A 73 -10.38 -14.11 -10.52
N ALA A 74 -11.58 -13.84 -11.05
CA ALA A 74 -12.32 -14.78 -11.89
C ALA A 74 -11.59 -15.08 -13.20
N TRP A 75 -11.04 -14.05 -13.86
CA TRP A 75 -10.20 -14.21 -15.04
C TRP A 75 -8.99 -15.11 -14.76
N ARG A 76 -8.30 -14.92 -13.63
CA ARG A 76 -7.13 -15.73 -13.28
C ARG A 76 -7.46 -17.21 -13.12
N LYS A 77 -8.70 -17.56 -12.73
CA LYS A 77 -9.21 -18.94 -12.66
C LYS A 77 -9.71 -19.46 -14.00
N SER A 78 -9.89 -18.59 -14.98
CA SER A 78 -10.34 -18.95 -16.33
C SER A 78 -9.13 -19.13 -17.25
N ASN A 79 -9.15 -20.11 -18.13
CA ASN A 79 -8.08 -20.30 -19.11
C ASN A 79 -8.33 -19.43 -20.35
N VAL A 80 -8.26 -18.10 -20.14
CA VAL A 80 -8.53 -17.08 -21.16
C VAL A 80 -7.37 -16.10 -21.26
N GLU A 81 -6.93 -15.83 -22.49
CA GLU A 81 -5.94 -14.78 -22.74
C GLU A 81 -6.63 -13.41 -22.82
N ALA A 82 -6.25 -12.50 -21.94
CA ALA A 82 -6.74 -11.13 -21.91
C ALA A 82 -5.61 -10.16 -21.52
N PRO A 83 -4.89 -9.57 -22.50
CA PRO A 83 -3.69 -8.79 -22.23
C PRO A 83 -3.90 -7.62 -21.26
N HIS A 84 -5.04 -6.93 -21.34
CA HIS A 84 -5.36 -5.84 -20.42
C HIS A 84 -5.56 -6.35 -18.98
N LEU A 85 -6.31 -7.45 -18.80
CA LEU A 85 -6.51 -8.04 -17.48
C LEU A 85 -5.21 -8.59 -16.90
N ALA A 86 -4.37 -9.21 -17.74
CA ALA A 86 -3.06 -9.71 -17.35
C ALA A 86 -2.15 -8.59 -16.82
N LYS A 87 -2.11 -7.42 -17.48
CA LYS A 87 -1.30 -6.28 -17.04
C LYS A 87 -1.77 -5.73 -15.69
N VAL A 88 -3.08 -5.55 -15.52
CA VAL A 88 -3.65 -5.04 -14.28
C VAL A 88 -3.47 -6.07 -13.15
N TYR A 89 -3.70 -7.35 -13.41
CA TYR A 89 -3.46 -8.42 -12.43
C TYR A 89 -2.00 -8.46 -11.98
N ARG A 90 -1.05 -8.38 -12.93
CA ARG A 90 0.38 -8.36 -12.63
C ARG A 90 0.77 -7.18 -11.74
N PHE A 91 0.18 -6.00 -11.99
CA PHE A 91 0.39 -4.86 -11.09
C PHE A 91 0.02 -5.20 -9.65
N PHE A 92 -1.17 -5.76 -9.40
CA PHE A 92 -1.61 -6.09 -8.06
C PHE A 92 -0.86 -7.28 -7.43
N SER A 93 -0.44 -8.28 -8.22
CA SER A 93 0.19 -9.49 -7.71
C SER A 93 1.71 -9.40 -7.57
N GLU A 94 2.38 -8.55 -8.36
CA GLU A 94 3.84 -8.53 -8.45
C GLU A 94 4.44 -7.16 -8.14
N GLN A 95 3.73 -6.06 -8.46
CA GLN A 95 4.26 -4.70 -8.33
C GLN A 95 3.70 -3.94 -7.13
N LEU A 96 2.42 -4.16 -6.77
CA LEU A 96 1.82 -3.56 -5.58
C LEU A 96 2.27 -4.33 -4.35
N PHE A 97 2.90 -3.63 -3.44
CA PHE A 97 3.38 -4.18 -2.19
C PHE A 97 2.73 -3.46 -1.01
N LEU A 98 2.05 -4.23 -0.15
CA LEU A 98 1.36 -3.75 1.05
C LEU A 98 1.99 -4.46 2.27
N PRO A 99 3.00 -3.88 2.92
CA PRO A 99 3.46 -4.39 4.20
C PRO A 99 2.29 -4.29 5.19
N SER A 100 1.81 -5.43 5.69
CA SER A 100 0.72 -5.40 6.65
C SER A 100 1.26 -5.09 8.03
N SER A 101 0.56 -4.26 8.79
CA SER A 101 0.86 -3.96 10.20
C SER A 101 0.79 -5.20 11.12
N THR A 102 0.17 -6.27 10.66
CA THR A 102 0.02 -7.55 11.40
C THR A 102 1.15 -8.55 11.14
N THR A 103 1.93 -8.37 10.08
CA THR A 103 3.06 -9.23 9.78
C THR A 103 4.32 -8.70 10.47
N SER A 104 5.01 -9.55 11.25
CA SER A 104 6.32 -9.19 11.80
C SER A 104 7.23 -8.68 10.67
N TRP A 105 7.89 -7.54 10.88
CA TRP A 105 8.87 -6.99 9.94
C TRP A 105 9.98 -7.99 9.63
N VAL A 106 10.32 -8.85 10.58
CA VAL A 106 11.31 -9.93 10.43
C VAL A 106 10.79 -11.01 9.48
N SER A 107 9.55 -11.49 9.68
CA SER A 107 8.93 -12.46 8.77
C SER A 107 8.80 -11.89 7.36
N PHE A 108 8.48 -10.60 7.25
CA PHE A 108 8.46 -9.89 5.97
C PHE A 108 9.85 -9.88 5.32
N ALA A 109 10.89 -9.52 6.08
CA ALA A 109 12.27 -9.50 5.61
C ALA A 109 12.72 -10.89 5.12
N MET A 110 12.42 -11.93 5.89
CA MET A 110 12.72 -13.33 5.54
C MET A 110 12.03 -13.75 4.24
N ASN A 111 10.73 -13.51 4.13
CA ASN A 111 9.97 -13.86 2.94
C ASN A 111 10.52 -13.14 1.69
N ALA A 112 10.92 -11.90 1.83
CA ALA A 112 11.54 -11.12 0.77
C ALA A 112 12.90 -11.70 0.36
N LEU A 113 13.75 -12.08 1.33
CA LEU A 113 15.04 -12.71 1.09
C LEU A 113 14.88 -14.06 0.38
N ILE A 114 14.03 -14.95 0.90
CA ILE A 114 13.77 -16.26 0.27
C ILE A 114 13.25 -16.08 -1.15
N SER A 115 12.34 -15.14 -1.38
CA SER A 115 11.81 -14.85 -2.71
C SER A 115 12.89 -14.38 -3.70
N SER A 116 13.93 -13.70 -3.22
CA SER A 116 15.03 -13.18 -4.03
C SER A 116 16.13 -14.23 -4.33
N LEU A 117 16.13 -15.39 -3.65
CA LEU A 117 17.13 -16.42 -3.88
C LEU A 117 17.06 -16.96 -5.33
N PRO A 118 18.20 -17.19 -5.97
CA PRO A 118 18.28 -17.72 -7.33
C PRO A 118 18.08 -19.27 -7.34
N VAL A 119 17.00 -19.73 -6.72
CA VAL A 119 16.64 -21.15 -6.60
C VAL A 119 15.25 -21.39 -7.17
N SER A 120 14.89 -22.65 -7.41
CA SER A 120 13.58 -23.04 -7.97
C SER A 120 12.42 -22.68 -7.04
N ASN A 121 11.21 -22.57 -7.60
CA ASN A 121 10.01 -22.31 -6.80
C ASN A 121 9.69 -23.43 -5.79
N GLU A 122 10.09 -24.67 -6.10
CA GLU A 122 9.94 -25.81 -5.19
C GLU A 122 10.87 -25.69 -3.98
N GLU A 123 12.13 -25.30 -4.21
CA GLU A 123 13.10 -25.02 -3.15
C GLU A 123 12.68 -23.83 -2.30
N LYS A 124 12.19 -22.73 -2.90
CA LYS A 124 11.61 -21.60 -2.15
C LYS A 124 10.45 -22.06 -1.27
N SER A 125 9.56 -22.87 -1.81
CA SER A 125 8.41 -23.41 -1.07
C SER A 125 8.83 -24.30 0.09
N SER A 126 9.93 -25.06 -0.05
CA SER A 126 10.47 -25.88 1.04
C SER A 126 11.09 -25.01 2.14
N LEU A 127 11.82 -23.95 1.77
CA LEU A 127 12.38 -22.98 2.73
C LEU A 127 11.29 -22.26 3.53
N PHE A 128 10.19 -21.86 2.88
CA PHE A 128 9.04 -21.28 3.58
C PHE A 128 8.42 -22.26 4.59
N ARG A 129 8.26 -23.54 4.22
CA ARG A 129 7.73 -24.57 5.13
C ARG A 129 8.67 -24.88 6.29
N GLU A 130 9.98 -24.93 6.04
CA GLU A 130 10.99 -25.14 7.08
C GLU A 130 11.02 -23.99 8.08
N GLN A 131 10.84 -22.75 7.62
CA GLN A 131 10.73 -21.56 8.47
C GLN A 131 9.54 -21.64 9.43
N ASP A 132 8.39 -22.10 8.94
CA ASP A 132 7.18 -22.30 9.77
C ASP A 132 7.35 -23.43 10.80
N LEU A 133 8.15 -24.45 10.50
CA LEU A 133 8.36 -25.63 11.36
C LEU A 133 9.50 -25.48 12.37
N LYS A 134 10.54 -24.74 12.01
CA LYS A 134 11.75 -24.60 12.82
C LYS A 134 11.80 -23.20 13.42
N LYS A 135 11.04 -22.62 14.12
CA LYS A 135 11.20 -21.31 14.79
C LYS A 135 12.64 -20.75 14.68
N GLU A 136 13.09 -20.50 13.44
CA GLU A 136 14.38 -19.88 13.22
C GLU A 136 14.31 -18.43 13.73
N THR A 137 15.25 -18.07 14.59
CA THR A 137 15.34 -16.77 15.23
C THR A 137 16.53 -16.03 14.64
N PHE A 138 16.32 -14.80 14.16
CA PHE A 138 17.43 -13.95 13.77
C PHE A 138 18.28 -13.60 14.98
N MET A 139 19.60 -13.64 14.79
CA MET A 139 20.57 -13.16 15.75
C MET A 139 21.19 -11.87 15.22
N PHE A 140 21.07 -10.79 15.97
CA PHE A 140 21.60 -9.49 15.63
C PHE A 140 22.95 -9.30 16.32
N GLN A 141 24.00 -9.02 15.53
CA GLN A 141 25.32 -8.71 16.07
C GLN A 141 25.49 -7.23 16.34
N HIS A 142 25.82 -6.89 17.56
CA HIS A 142 26.10 -5.54 18.00
C HIS A 142 27.58 -5.34 18.23
N HIS A 143 28.19 -4.40 17.51
CA HIS A 143 29.58 -4.03 17.65
C HIS A 143 29.69 -2.81 18.58
N THR A 144 30.35 -2.99 19.72
CA THR A 144 30.59 -1.93 20.69
C THR A 144 32.06 -1.77 21.00
N PRO A 145 32.52 -0.66 21.62
CA PRO A 145 33.86 -0.56 22.09
C PRO A 145 34.33 -1.66 23.06
N GLY A 146 33.35 -2.30 23.77
CA GLY A 146 33.60 -3.42 24.69
C GLY A 146 33.63 -4.79 24.05
N GLY A 147 33.34 -4.92 22.75
CA GLY A 147 33.29 -6.19 22.02
C GLY A 147 32.06 -6.37 21.19
N VAL A 148 31.91 -7.58 20.64
CA VAL A 148 30.75 -8.00 19.85
C VAL A 148 29.86 -8.88 20.71
N PHE A 149 28.57 -8.61 20.72
CA PHE A 149 27.56 -9.48 21.35
C PHE A 149 26.38 -9.71 20.43
N GLU A 150 25.65 -10.78 20.67
CA GLU A 150 24.52 -11.18 19.86
C GLU A 150 23.23 -11.12 20.67
N LEU A 151 22.17 -10.58 20.06
CA LEU A 151 20.83 -10.56 20.62
C LEU A 151 19.87 -11.29 19.67
N PRO A 152 19.02 -12.20 20.19
CA PRO A 152 17.94 -12.74 19.38
C PRO A 152 16.89 -11.65 19.07
N GLU A 153 16.18 -11.79 17.95
CA GLU A 153 15.17 -10.81 17.48
C GLU A 153 14.15 -10.42 18.55
N GLY A 154 13.77 -11.37 19.44
CA GLY A 154 12.80 -11.09 20.50
C GLY A 154 13.31 -10.14 21.59
N LEU A 155 14.61 -9.84 21.63
CA LEU A 155 15.23 -8.87 22.53
C LEU A 155 15.62 -7.56 21.81
N GLU A 156 15.45 -7.50 20.48
CA GLU A 156 15.67 -6.29 19.71
C GLU A 156 14.57 -5.25 19.88
N SER A 157 14.92 -3.99 19.66
CA SER A 157 13.93 -2.92 19.64
C SER A 157 13.00 -3.06 18.43
N THR A 158 11.73 -2.72 18.60
CA THR A 158 10.76 -2.68 17.49
C THR A 158 11.25 -1.81 16.35
N GLY A 159 11.93 -0.68 16.66
CA GLY A 159 12.48 0.22 15.65
C GLY A 159 13.60 -0.41 14.83
N THR A 160 14.47 -1.22 15.45
CA THR A 160 15.52 -2.00 14.74
C THR A 160 14.90 -2.99 13.76
N LEU A 161 13.88 -3.74 14.21
CA LEU A 161 13.17 -4.72 13.39
C LEU A 161 12.43 -4.05 12.23
N GLN A 162 11.79 -2.91 12.49
CA GLN A 162 11.11 -2.14 11.45
C GLN A 162 12.09 -1.59 10.43
N MET A 163 13.24 -1.06 10.87
CA MET A 163 14.27 -0.55 9.95
C MET A 163 14.85 -1.66 9.08
N LEU A 164 15.01 -2.89 9.61
CA LEU A 164 15.39 -4.05 8.80
C LEU A 164 14.37 -4.29 7.67
N GLY A 165 13.07 -4.33 8.00
CA GLY A 165 12.01 -4.50 7.00
C GLY A 165 12.00 -3.38 5.96
N LEU A 166 12.11 -2.11 6.41
CA LEU A 166 12.17 -0.95 5.52
C LEU A 166 13.40 -0.95 4.62
N SER A 167 14.53 -1.48 5.08
CA SER A 167 15.74 -1.61 4.25
C SER A 167 15.51 -2.53 3.05
N ILE A 168 14.74 -3.60 3.23
CA ILE A 168 14.37 -4.53 2.15
C ILE A 168 13.36 -3.88 1.20
N VAL A 169 12.38 -3.15 1.74
CA VAL A 169 11.45 -2.35 0.93
C VAL A 169 12.23 -1.37 0.05
N LEU A 170 13.19 -0.66 0.66
CA LEU A 170 14.03 0.31 -0.04
C LEU A 170 14.86 -0.37 -1.15
N TYR A 171 15.48 -1.51 -0.84
CA TYR A 171 16.22 -2.29 -1.84
C TYR A 171 15.33 -2.64 -3.05
N ARG A 172 14.10 -3.12 -2.83
CA ARG A 172 13.16 -3.42 -3.93
C ARG A 172 12.73 -2.19 -4.71
N LEU A 173 12.47 -1.07 -4.03
CA LEU A 173 12.13 0.20 -4.68
C LEU A 173 13.25 0.75 -5.56
N ILE A 174 14.52 0.45 -5.20
CA ILE A 174 15.70 0.89 -5.97
C ILE A 174 16.00 -0.09 -7.12
N SER A 175 15.92 -1.40 -6.87
CA SER A 175 16.35 -2.44 -7.81
C SER A 175 15.28 -2.84 -8.81
N GLU A 176 14.00 -2.66 -8.46
CA GLU A 176 12.85 -3.13 -9.24
C GLU A 176 11.80 -2.02 -9.34
N GLN A 177 10.76 -2.25 -10.16
CA GLN A 177 9.65 -1.30 -10.31
C GLN A 177 8.49 -1.71 -9.41
N HIS A 178 8.38 -1.06 -8.24
CA HIS A 178 7.33 -1.35 -7.26
C HIS A 178 6.51 -0.11 -6.90
N PHE A 179 5.24 -0.34 -6.59
CA PHE A 179 4.40 0.60 -5.87
C PHE A 179 4.19 0.09 -4.45
N VAL A 180 4.73 0.78 -3.47
CA VAL A 180 4.67 0.38 -2.06
C VAL A 180 3.74 1.31 -1.30
N VAL A 181 2.88 0.73 -0.46
CA VAL A 181 2.01 1.49 0.46
C VAL A 181 2.37 1.08 1.88
N ILE A 182 2.74 2.04 2.72
CA ILE A 182 3.08 1.82 4.13
C ILE A 182 2.19 2.72 4.98
N ASP A 183 1.43 2.11 5.86
CA ASP A 183 0.58 2.80 6.82
C ASP A 183 1.36 3.06 8.10
N GLU A 184 1.22 4.28 8.67
CA GLU A 184 1.88 4.72 9.90
C GLU A 184 3.39 4.41 9.91
N ILE A 185 4.11 4.86 8.88
CA ILE A 185 5.52 4.52 8.67
C ILE A 185 6.42 4.90 9.85
N GLU A 186 6.06 5.93 10.62
CA GLU A 186 6.79 6.38 11.80
C GLU A 186 6.64 5.47 13.02
N SER A 187 5.73 4.49 12.98
CA SER A 187 5.47 3.59 14.12
C SER A 187 6.78 2.99 14.62
N SER A 188 7.15 3.29 15.87
CA SER A 188 8.41 2.84 16.51
C SER A 188 9.72 3.31 15.86
N LEU A 189 9.70 4.23 14.88
CA LEU A 189 10.90 4.80 14.26
C LEU A 189 11.22 6.18 14.82
N HIS A 190 12.50 6.43 15.03
CA HIS A 190 12.97 7.78 15.23
C HIS A 190 12.88 8.58 13.93
N TYR A 191 12.46 9.85 14.02
CA TYR A 191 12.27 10.74 12.87
C TYR A 191 13.46 10.75 11.89
N GLU A 192 14.71 10.76 12.40
CA GLU A 192 15.90 10.75 11.54
C GLU A 192 16.01 9.50 10.65
N LEU A 193 15.57 8.33 11.16
CA LEU A 193 15.55 7.10 10.37
C LEU A 193 14.45 7.15 9.29
N LEU A 194 13.30 7.71 9.63
CA LEU A 194 12.22 7.94 8.68
C LEU A 194 12.66 8.91 7.57
N SER A 195 13.23 10.05 7.95
CA SER A 195 13.78 11.04 7.02
C SER A 195 14.85 10.42 6.12
N TYR A 196 15.77 9.63 6.69
CA TYR A 196 16.81 8.91 5.94
C TYR A 196 16.21 7.95 4.90
N PHE A 197 15.21 7.16 5.28
CA PHE A 197 14.52 6.25 4.38
C PHE A 197 13.90 6.99 3.18
N ILE A 198 13.13 8.05 3.44
CA ILE A 198 12.46 8.83 2.39
C ILE A 198 13.49 9.51 1.47
N ARG A 199 14.50 10.13 2.03
CA ARG A 199 15.57 10.80 1.25
C ARG A 199 16.34 9.81 0.38
N THR A 200 16.67 8.63 0.91
CA THR A 200 17.36 7.59 0.14
C THR A 200 16.50 7.10 -1.01
N PHE A 201 15.20 6.89 -0.79
CA PHE A 201 14.26 6.55 -1.86
C PHE A 201 14.22 7.65 -2.94
N LEU A 202 14.07 8.92 -2.56
CA LEU A 202 14.00 10.05 -3.51
C LEU A 202 15.29 10.25 -4.29
N ALA A 203 16.45 9.94 -3.69
CA ALA A 203 17.76 10.08 -4.33
C ALA A 203 18.11 8.89 -5.24
N SER A 204 17.64 7.68 -4.93
CA SER A 204 18.13 6.44 -5.54
C SER A 204 17.00 5.57 -6.12
N GLY A 205 15.74 5.94 -5.88
CA GLY A 205 14.58 5.18 -6.39
C GLY A 205 14.53 5.13 -7.91
N GLY A 206 14.11 3.99 -8.46
CA GLY A 206 13.92 3.83 -9.90
C GLY A 206 12.83 4.76 -10.44
N GLU A 207 12.97 5.23 -11.69
CA GLU A 207 12.02 6.18 -12.34
C GLU A 207 10.55 5.72 -12.34
N ALA A 208 10.29 4.43 -12.20
CA ALA A 208 8.96 3.85 -12.20
C ALA A 208 8.47 3.39 -10.81
N SER A 209 9.35 3.42 -9.80
CA SER A 209 8.97 3.09 -8.43
C SER A 209 8.18 4.23 -7.79
N GLN A 210 7.20 3.87 -6.96
CA GLN A 210 6.34 4.81 -6.25
C GLN A 210 6.15 4.35 -4.81
N ILE A 211 6.00 5.33 -3.92
CA ILE A 211 5.68 5.05 -2.52
C ILE A 211 4.50 5.91 -2.08
N LEU A 212 3.55 5.29 -1.38
CA LEU A 212 2.47 5.97 -0.68
C LEU A 212 2.65 5.72 0.82
N LEU A 213 2.79 6.77 1.58
CA LEU A 213 2.98 6.70 3.03
C LEU A 213 1.84 7.39 3.73
N THR A 214 1.35 6.81 4.83
CA THR A 214 0.60 7.56 5.83
C THR A 214 1.48 7.83 7.04
N THR A 215 1.27 8.95 7.70
CA THR A 215 2.06 9.36 8.87
C THR A 215 1.33 10.40 9.70
N HIS A 216 1.55 10.38 11.01
CA HIS A 216 1.18 11.43 11.95
C HIS A 216 2.37 12.34 12.31
N ASP A 217 3.57 12.08 11.78
CA ASP A 217 4.75 12.90 12.07
C ASP A 217 4.75 14.20 11.26
N LEU A 218 4.38 15.27 11.95
CA LEU A 218 4.30 16.60 11.36
C LEU A 218 5.66 17.19 10.98
N ASN A 219 6.78 16.64 11.47
CA ASN A 219 8.11 17.13 11.13
C ASN A 219 8.39 17.00 9.63
N LEU A 220 7.80 16.00 8.98
CA LEU A 220 7.88 15.83 7.52
C LEU A 220 7.33 17.04 6.73
N LEU A 221 6.46 17.85 7.32
CA LEU A 221 5.95 19.08 6.68
C LEU A 221 6.99 20.20 6.61
N ASN A 222 8.11 20.10 7.34
CA ASN A 222 9.20 21.06 7.28
C ASN A 222 10.29 20.68 6.27
N GLU A 223 10.21 19.47 5.71
CA GLU A 223 11.22 18.95 4.81
C GLU A 223 11.07 19.54 3.41
N ASP A 224 12.16 20.10 2.90
CA ASP A 224 12.21 20.76 1.59
C ASP A 224 12.33 19.77 0.42
N TYR A 225 12.77 18.55 0.67
CA TYR A 225 12.83 17.48 -0.32
C TYR A 225 11.47 16.85 -0.64
N ILE A 226 10.43 17.12 0.18
CA ILE A 226 9.06 16.64 -0.09
C ILE A 226 8.28 17.73 -0.82
N ARG A 227 7.85 17.43 -2.03
CA ARG A 227 7.07 18.36 -2.84
C ARG A 227 5.68 18.59 -2.25
N ARG A 228 5.21 19.83 -2.23
CA ARG A 228 3.87 20.20 -1.70
C ARG A 228 2.72 19.50 -2.42
N ASP A 229 2.88 19.15 -3.69
CA ASP A 229 1.87 18.42 -4.46
C ASP A 229 1.87 16.91 -4.19
N ALA A 230 2.86 16.39 -3.47
CA ALA A 230 2.90 15.02 -2.96
C ALA A 230 2.25 14.86 -1.57
N ILE A 231 1.95 15.98 -0.88
CA ILE A 231 1.39 15.95 0.48
C ILE A 231 -0.14 16.07 0.41
N TRP A 232 -0.82 15.18 1.13
CA TRP A 232 -2.27 15.14 1.24
C TRP A 232 -2.67 15.07 2.71
N PHE A 233 -3.75 15.75 3.06
CA PHE A 233 -4.38 15.69 4.38
C PHE A 233 -5.68 14.91 4.30
N THR A 234 -5.84 13.97 5.24
CA THR A 234 -7.12 13.31 5.49
C THR A 234 -7.81 14.00 6.65
N HIS A 235 -9.10 14.22 6.56
CA HIS A 235 -9.90 14.70 7.68
C HIS A 235 -11.28 14.06 7.66
N LYS A 236 -11.85 13.94 8.84
CA LYS A 236 -13.18 13.37 9.04
C LYS A 236 -14.18 14.50 9.09
N ALA A 237 -15.19 14.47 8.24
CA ALA A 237 -16.29 15.42 8.24
C ALA A 237 -17.30 15.11 9.36
N ALA A 238 -18.18 16.05 9.66
CA ALA A 238 -19.17 15.92 10.74
C ALA A 238 -20.11 14.71 10.55
N GLU A 239 -20.43 14.38 9.29
CA GLU A 239 -21.22 13.22 8.89
C GLU A 239 -20.44 11.90 8.88
N ALA A 240 -19.27 11.86 9.51
CA ALA A 240 -18.35 10.71 9.57
C ALA A 240 -17.75 10.25 8.23
N SER A 241 -17.97 10.98 7.14
CA SER A 241 -17.25 10.75 5.88
C SER A 241 -15.79 11.22 6.00
N SER A 242 -14.90 10.66 5.18
CA SER A 242 -13.51 11.10 5.10
C SER A 242 -13.28 11.90 3.84
N ALA A 243 -12.58 13.03 3.95
CA ALA A 243 -12.16 13.83 2.81
C ALA A 243 -10.64 13.86 2.70
N LEU A 244 -10.16 13.96 1.46
CA LEU A 244 -8.74 13.99 1.13
C LEU A 244 -8.44 15.29 0.37
N THR A 245 -7.53 16.12 0.90
CA THR A 245 -7.20 17.42 0.31
C THR A 245 -5.70 17.56 0.14
N ARG A 246 -5.27 17.90 -1.08
CA ARG A 246 -3.85 18.13 -1.39
C ARG A 246 -3.37 19.45 -0.77
N LEU A 247 -2.16 19.46 -0.20
CA LEU A 247 -1.56 20.68 0.35
C LEU A 247 -1.53 21.84 -0.66
N SER A 248 -1.25 21.55 -1.92
CA SER A 248 -1.24 22.58 -2.98
C SER A 248 -2.61 23.24 -3.24
N ALA A 249 -3.73 22.57 -2.91
CA ALA A 249 -5.08 23.10 -3.08
C ALA A 249 -5.42 24.20 -2.05
N TYR A 250 -4.70 24.29 -0.94
CA TYR A 250 -4.90 25.33 0.07
C TYR A 250 -4.33 26.70 -0.33
N GLY A 251 -3.66 26.80 -1.46
CA GLY A 251 -3.14 28.09 -1.95
C GLY A 251 -2.09 28.75 -1.05
N LEU A 252 -1.41 27.99 -0.18
CA LEU A 252 -0.39 28.55 0.70
C LEU A 252 0.74 29.20 -0.10
N HIS A 253 1.05 30.45 0.23
CA HIS A 253 2.22 31.12 -0.33
C HIS A 253 3.49 30.29 -0.05
N LYS A 254 4.40 30.26 -1.02
CA LYS A 254 5.63 29.41 -0.95
C LYS A 254 6.50 29.66 0.29
N ASN A 255 6.45 30.87 0.86
CA ASN A 255 7.23 31.26 2.04
C ASN A 255 6.55 30.89 3.37
N ILE A 256 5.33 30.31 3.35
CA ILE A 256 4.64 29.87 4.56
C ILE A 256 5.00 28.40 4.81
N SER A 257 5.52 28.11 6.02
CA SER A 257 5.78 26.74 6.44
C SER A 257 4.45 25.96 6.54
N PRO A 258 4.35 24.81 5.85
CA PRO A 258 3.17 23.92 5.98
C PRO A 258 2.96 23.44 7.41
N TYR A 259 4.01 23.17 8.14
CA TYR A 259 3.97 22.78 9.56
C TYR A 259 3.27 23.85 10.42
N ASN A 260 3.71 25.12 10.28
CA ASN A 260 3.11 26.21 11.04
C ASN A 260 1.65 26.46 10.63
N ALA A 261 1.35 26.36 9.33
CA ALA A 261 -0.02 26.50 8.84
C ALA A 261 -0.93 25.40 9.39
N TYR A 262 -0.46 24.15 9.45
CA TYR A 262 -1.20 23.05 10.04
C TYR A 262 -1.45 23.29 11.54
N ARG A 263 -0.43 23.66 12.31
CA ARG A 263 -0.55 23.97 13.75
C ARG A 263 -1.47 25.13 14.06
N GLN A 264 -1.63 26.06 13.12
CA GLN A 264 -2.58 27.17 13.21
C GLN A 264 -3.98 26.84 12.70
N ASN A 265 -4.27 25.57 12.45
CA ASN A 265 -5.56 25.10 11.93
C ASN A 265 -5.97 25.75 10.58
N LYS A 266 -4.99 26.12 9.75
CA LYS A 266 -5.21 26.73 8.42
C LYS A 266 -5.28 25.70 7.30
N LEU A 267 -4.99 24.43 7.62
CA LEU A 267 -5.07 23.29 6.70
C LEU A 267 -6.20 22.35 7.15
N ALA A 268 -5.92 21.05 7.26
CA ALA A 268 -6.88 20.11 7.83
C ALA A 268 -7.20 20.46 9.30
N PRO A 269 -8.44 20.27 9.77
CA PRO A 269 -8.80 20.53 11.17
C PRO A 269 -7.97 19.64 12.09
N LEU A 270 -7.47 20.22 13.17
CA LEU A 270 -6.80 19.50 14.23
C LEU A 270 -7.80 18.63 15.01
N PRO A 271 -7.37 17.53 15.62
CA PRO A 271 -8.21 16.75 16.53
C PRO A 271 -8.79 17.66 17.63
N PHE A 272 -10.08 17.56 17.85
CA PHE A 272 -10.70 18.24 19.00
C PHE A 272 -10.31 17.52 20.28
N LEU A 273 -9.46 18.15 21.06
CA LEU A 273 -9.12 17.71 22.40
C LEU A 273 -10.14 18.31 23.36
N GLY A 274 -10.95 17.48 23.99
CA GLY A 274 -11.89 17.91 25.02
C GLY A 274 -11.21 18.62 26.21
N SER A 275 -11.95 18.89 27.29
CA SER A 275 -11.41 19.49 28.50
C SER A 275 -10.26 18.61 29.07
N GLN A 276 -9.15 19.26 29.43
CA GLN A 276 -8.05 18.59 30.13
C GLN A 276 -8.38 18.26 31.60
N TYR A 277 -9.49 18.79 32.11
CA TYR A 277 -9.96 18.53 33.44
C TYR A 277 -11.02 17.44 33.41
N LEU A 278 -10.73 16.34 34.09
CA LEU A 278 -11.73 15.35 34.45
C LEU A 278 -12.57 15.99 35.56
N SER A 279 -13.78 16.43 35.28
CA SER A 279 -14.73 16.79 36.32
C SER A 279 -14.98 15.50 37.14
N PRO A 280 -14.80 15.50 38.48
CA PRO A 280 -15.34 14.42 39.29
C PRO A 280 -16.85 14.40 39.02
N ASN A 281 -17.41 13.21 38.77
CA ASN A 281 -18.83 13.03 38.49
C ASN A 281 -19.62 13.82 39.51
N GLU A 282 -20.41 14.79 39.05
CA GLU A 282 -21.56 15.25 39.81
C GLU A 282 -22.59 14.13 39.71
N ASP A 283 -22.68 13.32 40.81
CA ASP A 283 -23.76 12.35 41.00
C ASP A 283 -25.10 13.09 41.22
#